data_896b3c3cf17bdd7f86aa9014b5a4ceb1
#
_entry.id   896b3c3cf17bdd7f86aa9014b5a4ceb1
#
_cell.length_a   1.000
_cell.length_b   1.000
_cell.length_c   1.000
_cell.angle_alpha   90.00
_cell.angle_beta   90.00
_cell.angle_gamma   90.00
#
_symmetry.space_group_name_H-M   'P 1'
#
loop_
_entity.id
_entity.type
_entity.pdbx_description
1 polymer ?
#
loop_
_entity_poly.entity_id
_entity_poly.type
_entity_poly.pdbx_seq_one_letter_code
_entity_poly.pdbx_strand_id
1 'polypeptide(L)'
;MTAAVSERREQIRAIVREHLELEDNELSPTSNFIEDHEADSLTLMDVLAALEKEFGVTIDQAQFRRMIDLDSAYEVVAESAGW
;
A
#
# COMPACT_ATOMS: atom_id res chain seq x y z
N MET A 1 -3.10 -18.65 8.25
CA MET A 1 -2.36 -17.63 7.51
C MET A 1 -1.08 -18.21 6.96
N THR A 2 -0.80 -18.00 5.71
CA THR A 2 0.37 -18.57 5.07
C THR A 2 1.55 -17.58 5.06
N ALA A 3 2.76 -18.11 4.89
CA ALA A 3 3.95 -17.28 4.75
C ALA A 3 3.81 -16.30 3.56
N ALA A 4 3.15 -16.74 2.49
CA ALA A 4 2.96 -15.90 1.31
C ALA A 4 2.16 -14.63 1.63
N VAL A 5 1.13 -14.72 2.47
CA VAL A 5 0.35 -13.55 2.86
C VAL A 5 1.21 -12.59 3.68
N SER A 6 1.98 -13.12 4.63
CA SER A 6 2.88 -12.31 5.45
C SER A 6 3.94 -11.61 4.59
N GLU A 7 4.51 -12.32 3.63
CA GLU A 7 5.50 -11.75 2.71
C GLU A 7 4.91 -10.64 1.86
N ARG A 8 3.70 -10.83 1.36
CA ARG A 8 3.03 -9.83 0.54
C ARG A 8 2.73 -8.56 1.33
N ARG A 9 2.27 -8.72 2.57
CA ARG A 9 2.03 -7.58 3.44
C ARG A 9 3.31 -6.81 3.74
N GLU A 10 4.40 -7.52 3.97
CA GLU A 10 5.70 -6.89 4.21
C GLU A 10 6.21 -6.16 2.98
N GLN A 11 6.02 -6.72 1.80
CA GLN A 11 6.42 -6.06 0.56
C GLN A 11 5.64 -4.76 0.34
N ILE A 12 4.34 -4.80 0.58
CA ILE A 12 3.49 -3.60 0.47
C ILE A 12 3.92 -2.56 1.49
N ARG A 13 4.14 -2.98 2.73
CA ARG A 13 4.58 -2.10 3.79
C ARG A 13 5.90 -1.42 3.46
N ALA A 14 6.86 -2.19 2.94
CA ALA A 14 8.16 -1.64 2.57
C ALA A 14 8.04 -0.59 1.48
N ILE A 15 7.19 -0.83 0.49
CA ILE A 15 6.97 0.13 -0.60
C ILE A 15 6.34 1.41 -0.08
N VAL A 16 5.31 1.29 0.74
CA VAL A 16 4.64 2.46 1.33
C VAL A 16 5.61 3.24 2.20
N ARG A 17 6.33 2.54 3.08
CA ARG A 17 7.27 3.17 3.99
C ARG A 17 8.36 3.94 3.23
N GLU A 18 8.87 3.35 2.18
CA GLU A 18 9.90 3.97 1.36
C GLU A 18 9.38 5.25 0.70
N HIS A 19 8.19 5.20 0.11
CA HIS A 19 7.64 6.35 -0.59
C HIS A 19 7.19 7.46 0.35
N LEU A 20 6.76 7.12 1.56
CA LEU A 20 6.38 8.11 2.56
C LEU A 20 7.56 8.55 3.44
N GLU A 21 8.73 7.95 3.24
CA GLU A 21 9.95 8.25 4.00
C GLU A 21 9.74 8.07 5.50
N LEU A 22 9.10 6.96 5.88
CA LEU A 22 8.79 6.66 7.28
C LEU A 22 9.74 5.63 7.87
N GLU A 23 9.95 5.74 9.17
CA GLU A 23 10.66 4.72 9.94
C GLU A 23 9.76 3.50 10.14
N ASP A 24 10.39 2.38 10.47
CA ASP A 24 9.69 1.12 10.63
C ASP A 24 8.58 1.18 11.68
N ASN A 25 8.81 1.92 12.75
CA ASN A 25 7.87 2.03 13.87
C ASN A 25 6.84 3.14 13.71
N GLU A 26 6.93 3.93 12.65
CA GLU A 26 5.99 5.02 12.41
C GLU A 26 4.75 4.58 11.65
N LEU A 27 4.82 3.45 10.96
CA LEU A 27 3.74 2.99 10.10
C LEU A 27 3.03 1.78 10.71
N SER A 28 1.78 1.98 11.12
CA SER A 28 0.94 0.90 11.60
C SER A 28 -0.04 0.47 10.51
N PRO A 29 -0.63 -0.74 10.61
CA PRO A 29 -1.59 -1.19 9.59
C PRO A 29 -2.81 -0.28 9.42
N THR A 30 -3.17 0.47 10.45
CA THR A 30 -4.34 1.31 10.44
C THR A 30 -4.03 2.81 10.40
N SER A 31 -2.75 3.20 10.36
CA SER A 31 -2.36 4.61 10.24
C SER A 31 -2.86 5.16 8.90
N ASN A 32 -3.57 6.26 8.93
CA ASN A 32 -4.05 6.92 7.71
C ASN A 32 -2.90 7.64 7.03
N PHE A 33 -2.67 7.34 5.76
CA PHE A 33 -1.54 7.91 5.02
C PHE A 33 -1.60 9.44 4.94
N ILE A 34 -2.78 9.98 4.76
CA ILE A 34 -2.96 11.41 4.61
C ILE A 34 -3.04 12.11 5.96
N GLU A 35 -3.89 11.62 6.86
CA GLU A 35 -4.14 12.26 8.15
C GLU A 35 -2.99 12.08 9.13
N ASP A 36 -2.41 10.89 9.19
CA ASP A 36 -1.37 10.57 10.17
C ASP A 36 0.04 10.84 9.64
N HIS A 37 0.25 10.73 8.34
CA HIS A 37 1.58 10.83 7.72
C HIS A 37 1.69 11.94 6.68
N GLU A 38 0.65 12.73 6.52
CA GLU A 38 0.65 13.90 5.65
C GLU A 38 1.00 13.59 4.18
N ALA A 39 0.70 12.38 3.74
CA ALA A 39 0.93 12.01 2.35
C ALA A 39 -0.03 12.76 1.45
N ASP A 40 0.46 13.25 0.32
CA ASP A 40 -0.41 13.89 -0.66
C ASP A 40 -0.80 12.90 -1.76
N SER A 41 -1.70 13.35 -2.65
CA SER A 41 -2.19 12.48 -3.72
C SER A 41 -1.10 12.03 -4.67
N LEU A 42 -0.11 12.88 -4.94
CA LEU A 42 0.99 12.54 -5.84
C LEU A 42 1.85 11.43 -5.24
N THR A 43 2.15 11.51 -3.95
CA THR A 43 2.90 10.48 -3.27
C THR A 43 2.15 9.15 -3.29
N LEU A 44 0.84 9.19 -3.04
CA LEU A 44 0.02 7.99 -3.08
C LEU A 44 -0.09 7.40 -4.48
N MET A 45 -0.09 8.23 -5.52
CA MET A 45 -0.05 7.73 -6.89
C MET A 45 1.28 7.03 -7.21
N ASP A 46 2.38 7.54 -6.66
CA ASP A 46 3.68 6.87 -6.79
C ASP A 46 3.66 5.52 -6.10
N VAL A 47 3.05 5.45 -4.92
CA VAL A 47 2.87 4.17 -4.21
C VAL A 47 2.06 3.20 -5.05
N LEU A 48 0.95 3.68 -5.62
CA LEU A 48 0.09 2.86 -6.48
C LEU A 48 0.88 2.29 -7.66
N ALA A 49 1.64 3.14 -8.35
CA ALA A 49 2.44 2.71 -9.49
C ALA A 49 3.50 1.68 -9.08
N ALA A 50 4.12 1.88 -7.92
CA ALA A 50 5.12 0.95 -7.41
C ALA A 50 4.50 -0.40 -7.08
N LEU A 51 3.30 -0.41 -6.50
CA LEU A 51 2.57 -1.64 -6.20
C LEU A 51 2.20 -2.39 -7.48
N GLU A 52 1.74 -1.67 -8.49
CA GLU A 52 1.42 -2.28 -9.78
C GLU A 52 2.63 -2.94 -10.40
N LYS A 53 3.77 -2.27 -10.34
CA LYS A 53 5.01 -2.79 -10.89
C LYS A 53 5.52 -4.00 -10.12
N GLU A 54 5.48 -3.92 -8.80
CA GLU A 54 6.01 -4.97 -7.93
C GLU A 54 5.22 -6.27 -8.06
N PHE A 55 3.90 -6.18 -8.16
CA PHE A 55 3.03 -7.35 -8.20
C PHE A 55 2.52 -7.69 -9.59
N GLY A 56 2.87 -6.89 -10.59
CA GLY A 56 2.45 -7.13 -11.97
C GLY A 56 0.94 -7.04 -12.16
N VAL A 57 0.29 -6.11 -11.48
CA VAL A 57 -1.17 -5.94 -11.53
C VAL A 57 -1.53 -4.56 -12.02
N THR A 58 -2.78 -4.40 -12.44
CA THR A 58 -3.32 -3.09 -12.81
C THR A 58 -4.40 -2.73 -11.78
N ILE A 59 -4.21 -1.59 -11.13
CA ILE A 59 -5.14 -1.13 -10.10
C ILE A 59 -5.94 0.04 -10.67
N ASP A 60 -7.27 -0.10 -10.66
CA ASP A 60 -8.19 0.90 -11.15
C ASP A 60 -8.13 2.16 -10.28
N GLN A 61 -8.28 3.33 -10.89
CA GLN A 61 -8.33 4.59 -10.16
C GLN A 61 -9.45 4.63 -9.13
N ALA A 62 -10.55 3.95 -9.38
CA ALA A 62 -11.63 3.85 -8.41
C ALA A 62 -11.16 3.17 -7.12
N GLN A 63 -10.23 2.23 -7.24
CA GLN A 63 -9.66 1.52 -6.09
C GLN A 63 -8.64 2.37 -5.34
N PHE A 64 -8.03 3.32 -6.01
CA PHE A 64 -7.05 4.21 -5.40
C PHE A 64 -7.63 4.93 -4.18
N ARG A 65 -8.89 5.34 -4.25
CA ARG A 65 -9.56 6.05 -3.17
C ARG A 65 -9.73 5.21 -1.91
N ARG A 66 -9.63 3.88 -2.03
CA ARG A 66 -9.73 2.97 -0.92
C ARG A 66 -8.41 2.81 -0.17
N MET A 67 -7.30 3.24 -0.78
CA MET A 67 -5.96 3.06 -0.23
C MET A 67 -5.66 4.16 0.78
N ILE A 68 -6.24 4.06 1.96
CA ILE A 68 -6.07 5.06 3.02
C ILE A 68 -5.09 4.61 4.11
N ASP A 69 -4.85 3.30 4.21
CA ASP A 69 -3.91 2.72 5.17
C ASP A 69 -3.33 1.42 4.60
N LEU A 70 -2.46 0.75 5.35
CA LEU A 70 -1.86 -0.49 4.89
C LEU A 70 -2.87 -1.60 4.67
N ASP A 71 -3.84 -1.73 5.55
CA ASP A 71 -4.85 -2.77 5.42
C ASP A 71 -5.65 -2.61 4.13
N SER A 72 -6.09 -1.39 3.82
CA SER A 72 -6.84 -1.15 2.59
C SER A 72 -5.95 -1.26 1.36
N ALA A 73 -4.68 -0.86 1.45
CA ALA A 73 -3.74 -1.04 0.34
C ALA A 73 -3.56 -2.53 0.03
N TYR A 74 -3.42 -3.37 1.06
CA TYR A 74 -3.33 -4.80 0.87
C TYR A 74 -4.59 -5.35 0.18
N GLU A 75 -5.76 -4.93 0.64
CA GLU A 75 -7.03 -5.38 0.05
C GLU A 75 -7.14 -5.03 -1.43
N VAL A 76 -6.76 -3.80 -1.78
CA VAL A 76 -6.81 -3.34 -3.16
C VAL A 76 -5.89 -4.17 -4.05
N VAL A 77 -4.66 -4.42 -3.60
CA VAL A 77 -3.72 -5.24 -4.35
C VAL A 77 -4.23 -6.67 -4.46
N ALA A 78 -4.74 -7.22 -3.37
CA ALA A 78 -5.25 -8.59 -3.34
C ALA A 78 -6.39 -8.78 -4.34
N GLU A 79 -7.32 -7.84 -4.39
CA GLU A 79 -8.44 -7.90 -5.33
C GLU A 79 -7.95 -7.83 -6.78
N SER A 80 -7.00 -6.95 -7.05
CA SER A 80 -6.45 -6.78 -8.40
C SER A 80 -5.62 -7.97 -8.84
N ALA A 81 -4.96 -8.64 -7.91
CA ALA A 81 -4.10 -9.79 -8.21
C ALA A 81 -4.85 -11.12 -8.14
N GLY A 82 -6.06 -11.13 -7.61
CA GLY A 82 -6.83 -12.35 -7.46
C GLY A 82 -6.34 -13.23 -6.31
N TRP A 83 -5.78 -12.63 -5.29
CA TRP A 83 -5.29 -13.38 -4.11
C TRP A 83 -6.41 -13.89 -3.22
#